data_d0b560e698269310dc01c481763e5f8d
#
_entry.id   d0b560e698269310dc01c481763e5f8d
#
_cell.length_a   1.000
_cell.length_b   1.000
_cell.length_c   1.000
_cell.angle_alpha   90.00
_cell.angle_beta   90.00
_cell.angle_gamma   90.00
#
_symmetry.space_group_name_H-M   'P 1'
#
loop_
_entity.id
_entity.type
_entity.pdbx_description
1 polymer ?
#
loop_
_entity_poly.entity_id
_entity_poly.type
_entity_poly.pdbx_seq_one_letter_code
_entity_poly.pdbx_strand_id
1 'polypeptide(L)'
;MISCISRPRTSPHPLTGDFYEWAVVVDGDEIPWQSYAGPLRFDETDFAIATRKLLSIEPDELPELVGQHVEFSSPSEQQPRLMVHSTTPYASSFETDLTAMVEGRPLLDLTTYVETRGLYLARSGDLVVGRTQPWRRGVAASGVERLTLPDADYYYMSQALLRRAVDGGDRDPVMRQIIEFLTENPSTVVCPYDFEPEFQLFVTWLARIAGLGRICVDANDSRLGVWNRKRMLHPTVEAAMSLKSQMAGQPGPVILEHEHRASEAFKALQVPIPVLPGYAVTWHVDRGDFVRDLLRAGALLRDRYGLSRACLKPSDGGNGGRIVPNIQLDDTRRLEELATAAWKLGGDQVLEAHVTYFEREVGGERILTTPSAHVRAGTLLDGLTLQFMRGTSWKGNIYVTTADWENLGLDASLYTGLRDTMTELHQRLGLLHCGIDFAVGTVGGVFGDTVVAAVQDINPKVTGALFLREFMARHPEIGVGAATRVLSPEATESAENIRSLVSEFCTAEQPCEEVAVVPGRWAMIATAGPTSVSAGAQALTLERMLATSR
;
A
#
# COMPACT_ATOMS: atom_id res chain seq x y z
N MET A 1 -19.19 17.96 -22.98
CA MET A 1 -18.95 16.68 -22.22
C MET A 1 -17.56 16.75 -21.65
N ILE A 2 -17.40 16.47 -20.37
CA ILE A 2 -16.09 16.51 -19.70
C ILE A 2 -15.62 15.09 -19.49
N SER A 3 -14.37 14.81 -19.82
CA SER A 3 -13.75 13.51 -19.59
C SER A 3 -12.27 13.67 -19.24
N CYS A 4 -11.76 12.76 -18.40
CA CYS A 4 -10.33 12.63 -18.16
C CYS A 4 -9.76 11.58 -19.09
N ILE A 5 -8.64 11.87 -19.69
CA ILE A 5 -7.90 10.93 -20.55
C ILE A 5 -6.47 10.79 -20.04
N SER A 6 -5.90 9.59 -20.21
CA SER A 6 -4.48 9.37 -19.99
C SER A 6 -3.75 9.26 -21.32
N ARG A 7 -2.57 9.84 -21.40
CA ARG A 7 -1.67 9.74 -22.54
C ARG A 7 -0.39 9.03 -22.16
N PRO A 8 0.12 8.15 -23.02
CA PRO A 8 1.42 7.54 -22.78
C PRO A 8 2.54 8.59 -22.83
N ARG A 9 3.49 8.45 -21.90
CA ARG A 9 4.75 9.20 -21.90
C ARG A 9 5.86 8.35 -22.53
N THR A 10 6.83 8.99 -23.15
CA THR A 10 8.02 8.32 -23.68
C THR A 10 9.03 7.93 -22.59
N SER A 11 8.92 8.56 -21.43
CA SER A 11 9.73 8.29 -20.23
C SER A 11 8.86 8.30 -18.99
N PRO A 12 9.23 7.58 -17.93
CA PRO A 12 8.48 7.61 -16.68
C PRO A 12 8.50 9.01 -16.06
N HIS A 13 7.43 9.35 -15.38
CA HIS A 13 7.39 10.56 -14.56
C HIS A 13 8.42 10.42 -13.43
N PRO A 14 9.36 11.36 -13.24
CA PRO A 14 10.47 11.18 -12.32
C PRO A 14 10.05 11.01 -10.86
N LEU A 15 8.92 11.59 -10.46
CA LEU A 15 8.42 11.49 -9.09
C LEU A 15 7.57 10.25 -8.84
N THR A 16 6.74 9.84 -9.81
CA THR A 16 5.76 8.78 -9.61
C THR A 16 6.09 7.49 -10.33
N GLY A 17 7.04 7.54 -11.27
CA GLY A 17 7.36 6.42 -12.15
C GLY A 17 6.25 6.12 -13.19
N ASP A 18 5.21 6.95 -13.27
CA ASP A 18 4.10 6.75 -14.20
C ASP A 18 4.54 6.97 -15.64
N PHE A 19 4.08 6.11 -16.55
CA PHE A 19 4.31 6.23 -17.99
C PHE A 19 3.15 6.91 -18.73
N TYR A 20 2.38 7.74 -18.06
CA TYR A 20 1.25 8.45 -18.65
C TYR A 20 1.10 9.85 -18.06
N GLU A 21 0.48 10.71 -18.83
CA GLU A 21 0.05 12.06 -18.45
C GLU A 21 -1.47 12.12 -18.44
N TRP A 22 -2.02 12.92 -17.54
CA TRP A 22 -3.44 13.19 -17.48
C TRP A 22 -3.80 14.44 -18.26
N ALA A 23 -4.89 14.39 -18.99
CA ALA A 23 -5.50 15.55 -19.61
C ALA A 23 -7.00 15.54 -19.38
N VAL A 24 -7.59 16.71 -19.33
CA VAL A 24 -9.03 16.91 -19.23
C VAL A 24 -9.54 17.40 -20.59
N VAL A 25 -10.54 16.72 -21.14
CA VAL A 25 -11.19 17.12 -22.38
C VAL A 25 -12.54 17.75 -22.04
N VAL A 26 -12.73 19.01 -22.42
CA VAL A 26 -13.98 19.78 -22.25
C VAL A 26 -14.51 20.14 -23.63
N ASP A 27 -15.68 19.61 -23.98
CA ASP A 27 -16.36 19.84 -25.24
C ASP A 27 -15.48 19.64 -26.49
N GLY A 28 -14.51 18.76 -26.40
CA GLY A 28 -13.57 18.38 -27.46
C GLY A 28 -12.20 19.07 -27.37
N ASP A 29 -12.07 20.08 -26.56
CA ASP A 29 -10.79 20.79 -26.33
C ASP A 29 -10.04 20.15 -25.17
N GLU A 30 -8.75 19.91 -25.37
CA GLU A 30 -7.89 19.40 -24.33
C GLU A 30 -7.33 20.55 -23.50
N ILE A 31 -7.53 20.43 -22.18
CA ILE A 31 -7.06 21.42 -21.21
C ILE A 31 -6.10 20.73 -20.25
N PRO A 32 -4.93 21.32 -19.94
CA PRO A 32 -4.04 20.81 -18.94
C PRO A 32 -4.78 20.57 -17.62
N TRP A 33 -4.62 19.38 -17.04
CA TRP A 33 -5.30 19.03 -15.79
C TRP A 33 -4.99 20.00 -14.64
N GLN A 34 -3.81 20.63 -14.64
CA GLN A 34 -3.40 21.63 -13.66
C GLN A 34 -4.33 22.86 -13.63
N SER A 35 -4.99 23.16 -14.74
CA SER A 35 -5.96 24.26 -14.80
C SER A 35 -7.21 24.00 -13.95
N TYR A 36 -7.57 22.73 -13.73
CA TYR A 36 -8.68 22.32 -12.88
C TYR A 36 -8.26 21.90 -11.48
N ALA A 37 -7.10 21.30 -11.39
CA ALA A 37 -6.65 20.56 -10.24
C ALA A 37 -5.31 21.09 -9.72
N GLY A 38 -5.03 22.38 -9.90
CA GLY A 38 -3.74 23.03 -9.60
C GLY A 38 -3.01 22.54 -8.34
N PRO A 39 -3.68 22.29 -7.21
CA PRO A 39 -3.02 21.77 -6.02
C PRO A 39 -2.96 20.24 -5.92
N LEU A 40 -3.55 19.47 -6.86
CA LEU A 40 -3.66 18.00 -6.68
C LEU A 40 -2.32 17.28 -6.66
N ARG A 41 -1.35 17.77 -7.41
CA ARG A 41 -0.06 17.09 -7.53
C ARG A 41 1.06 18.08 -7.76
N PHE A 42 2.26 17.82 -7.23
CA PHE A 42 3.48 18.45 -7.71
C PHE A 42 3.81 17.87 -9.08
N ASP A 43 4.01 18.71 -10.08
CA ASP A 43 4.63 18.28 -11.32
C ASP A 43 6.17 18.32 -11.20
N GLU A 44 6.85 17.90 -12.26
CA GLU A 44 8.32 17.89 -12.32
C GLU A 44 8.90 19.30 -12.12
N THR A 45 8.22 20.30 -12.68
CA THR A 45 8.66 21.69 -12.60
C THR A 45 8.52 22.22 -11.18
N ASP A 46 7.37 21.99 -10.56
CA ASP A 46 7.12 22.37 -9.16
C ASP A 46 8.14 21.72 -8.22
N PHE A 47 8.43 20.43 -8.41
CA PHE A 47 9.39 19.71 -7.60
C PHE A 47 10.82 20.24 -7.80
N ALA A 48 11.23 20.52 -9.03
CA ALA A 48 12.53 21.09 -9.33
C ALA A 48 12.68 22.51 -8.72
N ILE A 49 11.62 23.34 -8.81
CA ILE A 49 11.61 24.65 -8.16
C ILE A 49 11.73 24.51 -6.64
N ALA A 50 10.98 23.60 -6.03
CA ALA A 50 11.01 23.35 -4.60
C ALA A 50 12.42 22.90 -4.15
N THR A 51 13.03 21.96 -4.87
CA THR A 51 14.35 21.41 -4.56
C THR A 51 15.43 22.50 -4.59
N ARG A 52 15.43 23.31 -5.66
CA ARG A 52 16.37 24.45 -5.77
C ARG A 52 16.15 25.50 -4.68
N LYS A 53 14.88 25.83 -4.39
CA LYS A 53 14.54 26.87 -3.40
C LYS A 53 14.88 26.46 -1.97
N LEU A 54 14.62 25.21 -1.60
CA LEU A 54 14.80 24.72 -0.22
C LEU A 54 16.21 24.23 0.06
N LEU A 55 16.84 23.57 -0.90
CA LEU A 55 18.12 22.89 -0.69
C LEU A 55 19.26 23.44 -1.53
N SER A 56 18.97 24.25 -2.56
CA SER A 56 19.96 24.80 -3.52
C SER A 56 20.71 23.71 -4.31
N ILE A 57 19.99 22.63 -4.67
CA ILE A 57 20.48 21.51 -5.47
C ILE A 57 19.53 21.21 -6.63
N GLU A 58 19.95 20.38 -7.58
CA GLU A 58 19.08 19.81 -8.60
C GLU A 58 18.35 18.55 -8.06
N PRO A 59 17.19 18.17 -8.64
CA PRO A 59 16.39 17.03 -8.16
C PRO A 59 17.13 15.68 -8.14
N ASP A 60 18.06 15.46 -9.06
CA ASP A 60 18.86 14.23 -9.16
C ASP A 60 19.93 14.11 -8.06
N GLU A 61 20.27 15.21 -7.40
CA GLU A 61 21.20 15.25 -6.25
C GLU A 61 20.50 14.93 -4.92
N LEU A 62 19.15 14.97 -4.87
CA LEU A 62 18.38 14.75 -3.64
C LEU A 62 18.67 13.39 -2.97
N PRO A 63 18.77 12.26 -3.68
CA PRO A 63 19.03 10.96 -3.03
C PRO A 63 20.37 10.91 -2.28
N GLU A 64 21.39 11.60 -2.77
CA GLU A 64 22.68 11.70 -2.08
C GLU A 64 22.54 12.54 -0.80
N LEU A 65 21.86 13.66 -0.88
CA LEU A 65 21.64 14.55 0.25
C LEU A 65 20.76 13.90 1.33
N VAL A 66 19.74 13.13 0.93
CA VAL A 66 18.97 12.28 1.85
C VAL A 66 19.91 11.32 2.59
N GLY A 67 20.80 10.63 1.90
CA GLY A 67 21.77 9.73 2.53
C GLY A 67 22.71 10.42 3.55
N GLN A 68 22.94 11.73 3.41
CA GLN A 68 23.75 12.50 4.35
C GLN A 68 22.96 12.96 5.59
N HIS A 69 21.70 13.33 5.44
CA HIS A 69 20.88 13.98 6.47
C HIS A 69 19.81 13.10 7.09
N VAL A 70 19.49 11.95 6.51
CA VAL A 70 18.46 11.03 7.01
C VAL A 70 19.10 9.75 7.51
N GLU A 71 18.65 9.29 8.67
CA GLU A 71 18.95 7.98 9.24
C GLU A 71 17.67 7.16 9.33
N PHE A 72 17.67 5.97 8.73
CA PHE A 72 16.52 5.10 8.78
C PHE A 72 16.54 4.24 10.03
N SER A 73 15.65 4.53 10.97
CA SER A 73 15.56 3.81 12.24
C SER A 73 14.16 3.92 12.83
N SER A 74 13.75 2.89 13.54
CA SER A 74 12.47 2.92 14.25
C SER A 74 12.59 3.54 15.63
N PRO A 75 11.55 4.23 16.12
CA PRO A 75 11.56 4.87 17.42
C PRO A 75 11.57 3.86 18.56
N SER A 76 12.32 4.13 19.61
CA SER A 76 12.12 3.49 20.89
C SER A 76 10.82 3.97 21.56
N GLU A 77 10.38 3.28 22.61
CA GLU A 77 9.14 3.65 23.31
C GLU A 77 9.16 5.05 23.90
N GLN A 78 10.33 5.55 24.25
CA GLN A 78 10.51 6.83 24.95
C GLN A 78 10.82 8.01 24.00
N GLN A 79 11.12 7.77 22.74
CA GLN A 79 11.43 8.83 21.80
C GLN A 79 10.17 9.54 21.32
N PRO A 80 10.12 10.89 21.34
CA PRO A 80 9.07 11.67 20.70
C PRO A 80 9.00 11.35 19.20
N ARG A 81 7.81 11.41 18.64
CA ARG A 81 7.59 11.16 17.22
C ARG A 81 6.92 12.35 16.55
N LEU A 82 7.38 12.67 15.35
CA LEU A 82 6.66 13.53 14.43
C LEU A 82 5.91 12.61 13.44
N MET A 83 4.60 12.47 13.67
CA MET A 83 3.74 11.61 12.87
C MET A 83 3.21 12.38 11.67
N VAL A 84 3.61 11.99 10.46
CA VAL A 84 3.14 12.57 9.19
C VAL A 84 2.71 11.44 8.28
N HIS A 85 1.52 10.94 8.48
CA HIS A 85 0.97 9.89 7.66
C HIS A 85 0.44 10.47 6.35
N SER A 86 1.23 10.37 5.30
CA SER A 86 0.90 10.79 3.94
C SER A 86 1.18 9.69 2.94
N THR A 87 0.51 9.72 1.84
CA THR A 87 0.78 8.90 0.65
C THR A 87 0.37 9.66 -0.59
N THR A 88 1.15 9.54 -1.65
CA THR A 88 0.77 10.01 -2.97
C THR A 88 -0.46 9.23 -3.46
N PRO A 89 -1.46 9.89 -4.05
CA PRO A 89 -2.61 9.18 -4.59
C PRO A 89 -2.17 8.21 -5.70
N TYR A 90 -2.70 7.00 -5.65
CA TYR A 90 -2.51 6.05 -6.74
C TYR A 90 -3.13 6.58 -8.04
N ALA A 91 -2.58 6.18 -9.17
CA ALA A 91 -3.06 6.62 -10.48
C ALA A 91 -4.58 6.43 -10.68
N SER A 92 -5.14 5.28 -10.25
CA SER A 92 -6.59 5.03 -10.33
C SER A 92 -7.43 5.93 -9.42
N SER A 93 -6.90 6.29 -8.27
CA SER A 93 -7.57 7.22 -7.35
C SER A 93 -7.48 8.65 -7.88
N PHE A 94 -6.33 9.03 -8.41
CA PHE A 94 -6.12 10.34 -9.01
C PHE A 94 -7.06 10.59 -10.19
N GLU A 95 -7.26 9.61 -11.08
CA GLU A 95 -8.23 9.70 -12.18
C GLU A 95 -9.65 9.96 -11.66
N THR A 96 -10.07 9.21 -10.64
CA THR A 96 -11.39 9.35 -10.05
C THR A 96 -11.57 10.71 -9.39
N ASP A 97 -10.57 11.17 -8.66
CA ASP A 97 -10.60 12.45 -7.97
C ASP A 97 -10.52 13.63 -8.93
N LEU A 98 -9.70 13.55 -9.99
CA LEU A 98 -9.65 14.55 -11.04
C LEU A 98 -11.01 14.66 -11.75
N THR A 99 -11.64 13.54 -12.08
CA THR A 99 -13.00 13.53 -12.64
C THR A 99 -14.01 14.18 -11.68
N ALA A 100 -13.95 13.85 -10.40
CA ALA A 100 -14.82 14.44 -9.39
C ALA A 100 -14.63 15.95 -9.26
N MET A 101 -13.38 16.44 -9.30
CA MET A 101 -13.09 17.88 -9.26
C MET A 101 -13.67 18.62 -10.47
N VAL A 102 -13.48 18.07 -11.67
CA VAL A 102 -14.01 18.65 -12.90
C VAL A 102 -15.53 18.72 -12.88
N GLU A 103 -16.18 17.73 -12.28
CA GLU A 103 -17.64 17.67 -12.13
C GLU A 103 -18.18 18.41 -10.89
N GLY A 104 -17.32 19.04 -10.10
CA GLY A 104 -17.70 19.71 -8.87
C GLY A 104 -18.20 18.76 -7.77
N ARG A 105 -17.86 17.50 -7.84
CA ARG A 105 -18.19 16.49 -6.83
C ARG A 105 -17.14 16.43 -5.72
N PRO A 106 -17.50 16.01 -4.50
CA PRO A 106 -16.53 15.75 -3.44
C PRO A 106 -15.49 14.71 -3.86
N LEU A 107 -14.22 14.96 -3.50
CA LEU A 107 -13.13 14.01 -3.71
C LEU A 107 -13.37 12.74 -2.88
N LEU A 108 -13.01 11.58 -3.43
CA LEU A 108 -13.02 10.31 -2.67
C LEU A 108 -11.94 10.29 -1.59
N ASP A 109 -10.86 10.98 -1.84
CA ASP A 109 -9.81 11.31 -0.88
C ASP A 109 -9.32 10.13 -0.03
N LEU A 110 -8.70 9.16 -0.71
CA LEU A 110 -8.02 8.05 -0.04
C LEU A 110 -6.89 8.52 0.88
N THR A 111 -6.35 9.71 0.64
CA THR A 111 -5.25 10.27 1.42
C THR A 111 -5.70 10.68 2.82
N THR A 112 -6.89 11.23 2.97
CA THR A 112 -7.44 11.64 4.27
C THR A 112 -7.54 10.48 5.25
N TYR A 113 -7.86 9.28 4.78
CA TYR A 113 -7.95 8.14 5.69
C TYR A 113 -6.56 7.67 6.16
N VAL A 114 -5.54 7.78 5.33
CA VAL A 114 -4.17 7.46 5.73
C VAL A 114 -3.72 8.40 6.85
N GLU A 115 -3.96 9.70 6.70
CA GLU A 115 -3.65 10.71 7.70
C GLU A 115 -4.38 10.45 9.02
N THR A 116 -5.69 10.22 8.96
CA THR A 116 -6.54 10.00 10.14
C THR A 116 -6.11 8.77 10.94
N ARG A 117 -5.64 7.72 10.28
CA ARG A 117 -5.10 6.54 10.94
C ARG A 117 -3.81 6.83 11.72
N GLY A 118 -3.01 7.82 11.30
CA GLY A 118 -1.82 8.22 12.03
C GLY A 118 -2.10 8.62 13.47
N LEU A 119 -3.24 9.25 13.71
CA LEU A 119 -3.66 9.64 15.05
C LEU A 119 -3.90 8.45 16.00
N TYR A 120 -4.38 7.33 15.45
CA TYR A 120 -4.56 6.11 16.22
C TYR A 120 -3.24 5.51 16.75
N LEU A 121 -2.16 5.74 16.03
CA LEU A 121 -0.82 5.25 16.41
C LEU A 121 -0.09 6.20 17.36
N ALA A 122 -0.62 7.41 17.57
CA ALA A 122 0.04 8.43 18.35
C ALA A 122 -0.05 8.13 19.86
N ARG A 123 0.98 8.52 20.59
CA ARG A 123 1.10 8.40 22.05
C ARG A 123 1.53 9.72 22.67
N SER A 124 1.44 9.80 24.00
CA SER A 124 1.85 11.00 24.73
C SER A 124 3.27 11.46 24.34
N GLY A 125 3.43 12.75 24.10
CA GLY A 125 4.68 13.38 23.66
C GLY A 125 4.90 13.39 22.14
N ASP A 126 4.00 12.81 21.35
CA ASP A 126 4.07 12.90 19.89
C ASP A 126 3.43 14.20 19.37
N LEU A 127 4.02 14.74 18.30
CA LEU A 127 3.40 15.75 17.45
C LEU A 127 2.83 15.06 16.20
N VAL A 128 1.54 15.21 15.97
CA VAL A 128 0.85 14.61 14.84
C VAL A 128 0.31 15.69 13.91
N VAL A 129 0.63 15.58 12.61
CA VAL A 129 0.18 16.53 11.59
C VAL A 129 -1.00 15.95 10.80
N GLY A 130 -2.06 16.73 10.61
CA GLY A 130 -3.26 16.29 9.89
C GLY A 130 -4.23 17.40 9.56
N ARG A 131 -5.34 17.04 8.90
CA ARG A 131 -6.40 17.97 8.50
C ARG A 131 -7.34 18.33 9.63
N THR A 132 -7.97 19.49 9.53
CA THR A 132 -8.84 20.01 10.58
C THR A 132 -10.10 19.15 10.80
N GLN A 133 -10.79 18.73 9.73
CA GLN A 133 -12.12 18.13 9.82
C GLN A 133 -12.14 16.71 10.39
N PRO A 134 -11.42 15.73 9.85
CA PRO A 134 -11.41 14.36 10.39
C PRO A 134 -10.87 14.30 11.81
N TRP A 135 -9.95 15.20 12.14
CA TRP A 135 -9.17 15.19 13.36
C TRP A 135 -9.89 15.66 14.60
N ARG A 136 -10.88 16.54 14.44
CA ARG A 136 -11.70 17.00 15.58
C ARG A 136 -12.46 15.87 16.26
N ARG A 137 -12.63 14.76 15.55
CA ARG A 137 -13.42 13.61 15.99
C ARG A 137 -12.60 12.37 16.29
N GLY A 138 -11.31 12.36 15.93
CA GLY A 138 -10.43 11.23 16.18
C GLY A 138 -10.11 11.04 17.65
N VAL A 139 -10.07 9.78 18.09
CA VAL A 139 -9.62 9.42 19.43
C VAL A 139 -8.11 9.39 19.43
N ALA A 140 -7.47 10.32 20.13
CA ALA A 140 -6.05 10.29 20.38
C ALA A 140 -5.77 9.98 21.85
N ALA A 141 -4.62 9.38 22.11
CA ALA A 141 -4.12 9.24 23.46
C ALA A 141 -3.98 10.63 24.15
N SER A 142 -4.09 10.66 25.46
CA SER A 142 -3.84 11.88 26.23
C SER A 142 -2.39 12.34 26.05
N GLY A 143 -2.17 13.66 25.92
CA GLY A 143 -0.82 14.23 25.76
C GLY A 143 -0.26 14.20 24.35
N VAL A 144 -1.08 13.88 23.33
CA VAL A 144 -0.72 14.03 21.92
C VAL A 144 -0.91 15.47 21.49
N GLU A 145 0.14 16.08 20.93
CA GLU A 145 0.06 17.40 20.30
C GLU A 145 -0.44 17.26 18.87
N ARG A 146 -1.42 18.09 18.46
CA ARG A 146 -2.02 18.05 17.14
C ARG A 146 -1.77 19.34 16.38
N LEU A 147 -1.08 19.22 15.26
CA LEU A 147 -0.89 20.31 14.31
C LEU A 147 -1.82 20.13 13.14
N THR A 148 -2.80 21.03 13.00
CA THR A 148 -3.84 20.90 11.97
C THR A 148 -3.61 21.84 10.80
N LEU A 149 -3.78 21.33 9.58
CA LEU A 149 -3.77 22.08 8.35
C LEU A 149 -5.19 22.34 7.84
N PRO A 150 -5.47 23.50 7.24
CA PRO A 150 -6.75 23.77 6.57
C PRO A 150 -6.99 22.77 5.43
N ASP A 151 -8.22 22.25 5.33
CA ASP A 151 -8.58 21.23 4.33
C ASP A 151 -8.52 21.75 2.87
N ALA A 152 -8.64 23.08 2.69
CA ALA A 152 -8.69 23.70 1.37
C ALA A 152 -7.33 23.79 0.66
N ASP A 153 -6.23 23.54 1.35
CA ASP A 153 -4.90 23.93 0.86
C ASP A 153 -4.18 22.82 0.11
N TYR A 154 -4.68 21.55 0.11
CA TYR A 154 -3.91 20.46 -0.43
C TYR A 154 -4.74 19.19 -0.71
N TYR A 155 -4.16 18.32 -1.53
CA TYR A 155 -4.72 17.00 -1.83
C TYR A 155 -4.13 15.91 -0.93
N TYR A 156 -2.83 15.92 -0.66
CA TYR A 156 -2.15 15.01 0.28
C TYR A 156 -1.11 15.74 1.14
N MET A 157 -0.84 15.20 2.33
CA MET A 157 -0.13 15.90 3.40
C MET A 157 1.30 16.32 3.03
N SER A 158 2.09 15.42 2.44
CA SER A 158 3.47 15.73 2.04
C SER A 158 3.54 16.90 1.06
N GLN A 159 2.60 16.99 0.13
CA GLN A 159 2.47 18.12 -0.79
C GLN A 159 2.18 19.43 -0.05
N ALA A 160 1.22 19.41 0.88
CA ALA A 160 0.85 20.61 1.63
C ALA A 160 2.00 21.16 2.47
N LEU A 161 2.71 20.26 3.15
CA LEU A 161 3.88 20.62 3.95
C LEU A 161 5.00 21.19 3.08
N LEU A 162 5.28 20.53 1.95
CA LEU A 162 6.31 21.00 1.03
C LEU A 162 5.97 22.38 0.43
N ARG A 163 4.71 22.62 0.04
CA ARG A 163 4.27 23.95 -0.44
C ARG A 163 4.47 25.02 0.61
N ARG A 164 4.06 24.77 1.86
CA ARG A 164 4.26 25.71 2.98
C ARG A 164 5.74 26.00 3.23
N ALA A 165 6.59 24.98 3.17
CA ALA A 165 8.04 25.17 3.28
C ALA A 165 8.59 26.03 2.13
N VAL A 166 8.13 25.79 0.89
CA VAL A 166 8.52 26.58 -0.29
C VAL A 166 8.04 28.04 -0.19
N ASP A 167 6.80 28.26 0.24
CA ASP A 167 6.19 29.61 0.22
C ASP A 167 6.60 30.45 1.43
N GLY A 168 6.61 29.86 2.62
CA GLY A 168 6.83 30.58 3.89
C GLY A 168 8.16 30.27 4.58
N GLY A 169 8.76 29.11 4.30
CA GLY A 169 9.95 28.64 5.00
C GLY A 169 9.70 28.53 6.50
N ASP A 170 10.67 28.94 7.29
CA ASP A 170 10.60 28.99 8.77
C ASP A 170 9.63 30.07 9.32
N ARG A 171 9.10 30.94 8.47
CA ARG A 171 8.11 31.96 8.83
C ARG A 171 6.67 31.44 8.82
N ASP A 172 6.41 30.37 8.08
CA ASP A 172 5.09 29.72 8.10
C ASP A 172 4.79 29.19 9.50
N PRO A 173 3.61 29.47 10.08
CA PRO A 173 3.29 29.07 11.45
C PRO A 173 3.35 27.56 11.69
N VAL A 174 2.94 26.77 10.69
CA VAL A 174 2.99 25.30 10.75
C VAL A 174 4.43 24.82 10.72
N MET A 175 5.25 25.36 9.81
CA MET A 175 6.66 25.00 9.73
C MET A 175 7.40 25.38 11.00
N ARG A 176 7.12 26.56 11.55
CA ARG A 176 7.73 27.02 12.80
C ARG A 176 7.46 26.04 13.95
N GLN A 177 6.20 25.62 14.11
CA GLN A 177 5.84 24.69 15.19
C GLN A 177 6.54 23.32 15.02
N ILE A 178 6.67 22.82 13.78
CA ILE A 178 7.41 21.59 13.51
C ILE A 178 8.91 21.77 13.84
N ILE A 179 9.50 22.89 13.41
CA ILE A 179 10.92 23.20 13.66
C ILE A 179 11.19 23.35 15.16
N GLU A 180 10.33 24.07 15.88
CA GLU A 180 10.40 24.22 17.34
C GLU A 180 10.33 22.87 18.04
N PHE A 181 9.37 22.01 17.69
CA PHE A 181 9.24 20.66 18.22
C PHE A 181 10.51 19.82 18.01
N LEU A 182 11.09 19.85 16.81
CA LEU A 182 12.33 19.12 16.48
C LEU A 182 13.54 19.69 17.23
N THR A 183 13.60 21.01 17.42
CA THR A 183 14.71 21.68 18.12
C THR A 183 14.66 21.39 19.62
N GLU A 184 13.47 21.39 20.20
CA GLU A 184 13.26 21.04 21.62
C GLU A 184 13.46 19.55 21.88
N ASN A 185 13.19 18.71 20.89
CA ASN A 185 13.26 17.26 20.98
C ASN A 185 14.19 16.69 19.86
N PRO A 186 15.51 16.89 19.95
CA PRO A 186 16.43 16.52 18.86
C PRO A 186 16.53 15.00 18.61
N SER A 187 16.03 14.17 19.51
CA SER A 187 15.92 12.71 19.33
C SER A 187 14.62 12.27 18.66
N THR A 188 13.80 13.20 18.21
CA THR A 188 12.52 12.91 17.51
C THR A 188 12.74 12.02 16.31
N VAL A 189 11.87 11.02 16.17
CA VAL A 189 11.80 10.19 14.97
C VAL A 189 10.61 10.62 14.11
N VAL A 190 10.84 10.93 12.85
CA VAL A 190 9.78 11.22 11.89
C VAL A 190 9.17 9.91 11.42
N CYS A 191 7.86 9.76 11.58
CA CYS A 191 7.12 8.54 11.27
C CYS A 191 6.14 8.79 10.11
N PRO A 192 6.55 8.57 8.84
CA PRO A 192 5.66 8.67 7.70
C PRO A 192 4.85 7.37 7.53
N TYR A 193 3.80 7.44 6.68
CA TYR A 193 3.19 6.23 6.12
C TYR A 193 3.96 5.75 4.89
N ASP A 194 4.35 6.68 4.02
CA ASP A 194 5.18 6.45 2.85
C ASP A 194 6.30 7.50 2.80
N PHE A 195 7.48 7.14 2.28
CA PHE A 195 8.63 8.04 2.20
C PHE A 195 8.89 8.45 0.74
N GLU A 196 7.92 9.18 0.20
CA GLU A 196 7.87 9.67 -1.18
C GLU A 196 8.89 10.79 -1.44
N PRO A 197 9.22 11.10 -2.70
CA PRO A 197 10.17 12.15 -3.05
C PRO A 197 9.87 13.52 -2.44
N GLU A 198 8.61 13.96 -2.45
CA GLU A 198 8.22 15.22 -1.81
C GLU A 198 8.49 15.21 -0.30
N PHE A 199 8.21 14.08 0.35
CA PHE A 199 8.46 13.96 1.78
C PHE A 199 9.95 13.83 2.08
N GLN A 200 10.74 13.18 1.22
CA GLN A 200 12.20 13.16 1.31
C GLN A 200 12.80 14.56 1.24
N LEU A 201 12.36 15.37 0.26
CA LEU A 201 12.76 16.76 0.12
C LEU A 201 12.40 17.56 1.38
N PHE A 202 11.17 17.41 1.87
CA PHE A 202 10.68 18.09 3.06
C PHE A 202 11.49 17.74 4.31
N VAL A 203 11.71 16.46 4.59
CA VAL A 203 12.45 16.00 5.77
C VAL A 203 13.93 16.42 5.70
N THR A 204 14.55 16.37 4.53
CA THR A 204 15.92 16.81 4.34
C THR A 204 16.07 18.31 4.60
N TRP A 205 15.10 19.11 4.13
CA TRP A 205 15.03 20.53 4.45
C TRP A 205 14.84 20.77 5.95
N LEU A 206 13.94 20.03 6.62
CA LEU A 206 13.72 20.13 8.06
C LEU A 206 15.00 19.84 8.85
N ALA A 207 15.74 18.81 8.50
CA ALA A 207 17.02 18.50 9.16
C ALA A 207 17.99 19.68 9.11
N ARG A 208 18.07 20.35 7.96
CA ARG A 208 18.97 21.51 7.78
C ARG A 208 18.47 22.74 8.53
N ILE A 209 17.19 23.08 8.43
CA ILE A 209 16.66 24.31 9.03
C ILE A 209 16.57 24.21 10.56
N ALA A 210 16.32 23.02 11.11
CA ALA A 210 16.33 22.77 12.55
C ALA A 210 17.76 22.62 13.11
N GLY A 211 18.80 22.72 12.27
CA GLY A 211 20.19 22.57 12.69
C GLY A 211 20.58 21.17 13.14
N LEU A 212 19.83 20.15 12.72
CA LEU A 212 20.12 18.76 13.03
C LEU A 212 21.17 18.23 12.04
N GLY A 213 22.18 17.57 12.54
CA GLY A 213 23.17 16.91 11.68
C GLY A 213 22.52 15.77 10.87
N ARG A 214 21.67 15.01 11.55
CA ARG A 214 20.82 13.98 10.95
C ARG A 214 19.43 13.97 11.62
N ILE A 215 18.44 13.53 10.88
CA ILE A 215 17.08 13.29 11.36
C ILE A 215 16.74 11.81 11.20
N CYS A 216 16.21 11.20 12.26
CA CYS A 216 15.77 9.81 12.21
C CYS A 216 14.40 9.70 11.53
N VAL A 217 14.23 8.73 10.64
CA VAL A 217 12.98 8.47 9.91
C VAL A 217 12.61 7.00 10.05
N ASP A 218 11.40 6.74 10.52
CA ASP A 218 10.84 5.39 10.68
C ASP A 218 10.26 4.87 9.35
N ALA A 219 11.13 4.71 8.38
CA ALA A 219 10.81 4.24 7.03
C ALA A 219 11.94 3.39 6.47
N ASN A 220 11.69 2.71 5.37
CA ASN A 220 12.76 2.13 4.57
C ASN A 220 13.46 3.21 3.74
N ASP A 221 14.73 2.98 3.41
CA ASP A 221 15.42 3.75 2.39
C ASP A 221 14.59 3.72 1.09
N SER A 222 14.37 4.88 0.50
CA SER A 222 13.55 5.03 -0.71
C SER A 222 14.04 4.19 -1.89
N ARG A 223 15.34 3.88 -1.95
CA ARG A 223 15.92 2.98 -2.95
C ARG A 223 15.31 1.57 -2.89
N LEU A 224 14.79 1.18 -1.74
CA LEU A 224 14.12 -0.11 -1.54
C LEU A 224 12.68 -0.11 -2.08
N GLY A 225 12.13 1.05 -2.41
CA GLY A 225 10.79 1.20 -3.00
C GLY A 225 10.63 0.47 -4.35
N VAL A 226 11.74 0.22 -5.06
CA VAL A 226 11.73 -0.56 -6.30
C VAL A 226 11.09 -1.93 -6.13
N TRP A 227 11.15 -2.52 -4.95
CA TRP A 227 10.59 -3.84 -4.66
C TRP A 227 9.06 -3.84 -4.52
N ASN A 228 8.43 -2.69 -4.44
CA ASN A 228 6.96 -2.57 -4.56
C ASN A 228 6.46 -2.81 -5.99
N ARG A 229 7.35 -2.82 -6.98
CA ARG A 229 7.00 -3.10 -8.37
C ARG A 229 6.84 -4.59 -8.60
N LYS A 230 5.66 -5.01 -9.04
CA LYS A 230 5.35 -6.43 -9.25
C LYS A 230 6.26 -7.11 -10.28
N ARG A 231 6.72 -6.37 -11.30
CA ARG A 231 7.72 -6.86 -12.24
C ARG A 231 9.05 -7.24 -11.59
N MET A 232 9.36 -6.64 -10.45
CA MET A 232 10.59 -6.90 -9.70
C MET A 232 10.46 -8.06 -8.71
N LEU A 233 9.24 -8.55 -8.49
CA LEU A 233 8.96 -9.58 -7.49
C LEU A 233 9.82 -10.84 -7.72
N HIS A 234 9.83 -11.39 -8.93
CA HIS A 234 10.58 -12.60 -9.24
C HIS A 234 12.09 -12.43 -9.08
N PRO A 235 12.74 -11.44 -9.74
CA PRO A 235 14.18 -11.24 -9.57
C PRO A 235 14.55 -10.98 -8.10
N THR A 236 13.70 -10.26 -7.36
CA THR A 236 13.92 -9.93 -5.96
C THR A 236 13.86 -11.18 -5.08
N VAL A 237 12.82 -11.97 -5.20
CA VAL A 237 12.64 -13.20 -4.41
C VAL A 237 13.70 -14.23 -4.77
N GLU A 238 14.00 -14.42 -6.05
CA GLU A 238 15.05 -15.33 -6.48
C GLU A 238 16.43 -14.93 -5.96
N ALA A 239 16.79 -13.64 -6.05
CA ALA A 239 18.04 -13.13 -5.51
C ALA A 239 18.11 -13.33 -3.99
N ALA A 240 17.02 -13.03 -3.27
CA ALA A 240 16.96 -13.19 -1.83
C ALA A 240 17.03 -14.65 -1.39
N MET A 241 16.40 -15.56 -2.14
CA MET A 241 16.42 -17.01 -1.84
C MET A 241 17.67 -17.73 -2.39
N SER A 242 18.66 -16.98 -2.87
CA SER A 242 19.89 -17.51 -3.49
C SER A 242 19.64 -18.38 -4.73
N LEU A 243 18.51 -18.16 -5.41
CA LEU A 243 18.24 -18.77 -6.70
C LEU A 243 19.07 -18.05 -7.77
N LYS A 244 19.58 -18.79 -8.75
CA LYS A 244 20.32 -18.18 -9.85
C LYS A 244 19.35 -17.43 -10.77
N SER A 245 19.40 -16.11 -10.77
CA SER A 245 18.68 -15.30 -11.73
C SER A 245 19.29 -15.49 -13.12
N GLN A 246 18.50 -15.92 -14.10
CA GLN A 246 18.94 -15.99 -15.51
C GLN A 246 18.81 -14.65 -16.24
N MET A 247 18.43 -13.60 -15.53
CA MET A 247 18.05 -12.32 -16.10
C MET A 247 19.13 -11.25 -16.08
N ALA A 248 20.26 -11.53 -15.44
CA ALA A 248 21.39 -10.60 -15.46
C ALA A 248 22.04 -10.59 -16.85
N GLY A 249 21.73 -9.57 -17.65
CA GLY A 249 22.51 -9.24 -18.83
C GLY A 249 21.81 -9.19 -20.19
N GLN A 250 20.47 -9.18 -20.27
CA GLN A 250 19.80 -9.02 -21.57
C GLN A 250 19.25 -7.60 -21.79
N PRO A 251 19.80 -6.81 -22.71
CA PRO A 251 19.19 -5.55 -23.14
C PRO A 251 18.12 -5.84 -24.19
N GLY A 252 16.93 -5.30 -24.04
CA GLY A 252 15.86 -5.35 -25.04
C GLY A 252 14.47 -5.37 -24.43
N PRO A 253 13.40 -5.32 -25.25
CA PRO A 253 12.04 -5.49 -24.79
C PRO A 253 11.89 -6.93 -24.29
N VAL A 254 12.03 -7.08 -22.99
CA VAL A 254 12.14 -8.40 -22.38
C VAL A 254 10.81 -8.71 -21.75
N ILE A 255 10.14 -9.73 -22.27
CA ILE A 255 9.27 -10.53 -21.43
C ILE A 255 10.19 -11.14 -20.39
N LEU A 256 10.19 -10.54 -19.22
CA LEU A 256 10.92 -11.06 -18.08
C LEU A 256 10.30 -12.40 -17.71
N GLU A 257 10.95 -13.48 -18.12
CA GLU A 257 10.54 -14.82 -17.80
C GLU A 257 10.69 -14.99 -16.28
N HIS A 258 9.57 -15.11 -15.62
CA HIS A 258 9.51 -15.51 -14.22
C HIS A 258 9.77 -17.00 -14.18
N GLU A 259 10.86 -17.35 -13.69
CA GLU A 259 11.55 -18.52 -14.01
C GLU A 259 10.96 -19.90 -13.74
N HIS A 260 11.37 -20.79 -14.57
CA HIS A 260 11.23 -22.23 -14.64
C HIS A 260 11.44 -23.02 -13.37
N ARG A 261 12.19 -22.50 -12.41
CA ARG A 261 12.57 -23.25 -11.21
C ARG A 261 11.48 -23.33 -10.18
N ALA A 262 10.47 -22.47 -10.27
CA ALA A 262 9.27 -22.68 -9.50
C ALA A 262 8.71 -24.10 -9.75
N SER A 263 8.77 -24.62 -10.98
CA SER A 263 8.32 -25.96 -11.30
C SER A 263 9.12 -27.08 -10.62
N GLU A 264 10.41 -26.90 -10.40
CA GLU A 264 11.26 -27.88 -9.69
C GLU A 264 11.04 -27.82 -8.17
N ALA A 265 10.92 -26.60 -7.62
CA ALA A 265 10.57 -26.41 -6.22
C ALA A 265 9.17 -26.94 -5.89
N PHE A 266 8.21 -26.82 -6.82
CA PHE A 266 6.88 -27.41 -6.70
C PHE A 266 6.89 -28.93 -6.62
N LYS A 267 7.73 -29.60 -7.41
CA LYS A 267 7.83 -31.06 -7.37
C LYS A 267 8.36 -31.60 -6.05
N ALA A 268 9.12 -30.80 -5.33
CA ALA A 268 9.66 -31.17 -4.02
C ALA A 268 8.66 -30.94 -2.88
N LEU A 269 7.49 -30.34 -3.15
CA LEU A 269 6.40 -30.09 -2.19
C LEU A 269 6.81 -29.42 -0.88
N GLN A 270 7.84 -28.65 -0.89
CA GLN A 270 8.13 -27.74 0.22
C GLN A 270 7.55 -26.38 -0.13
N VAL A 271 6.30 -26.18 0.26
CA VAL A 271 5.66 -24.88 0.24
C VAL A 271 6.25 -24.05 1.39
N PRO A 272 6.51 -22.76 1.19
CA PRO A 272 6.08 -21.92 0.08
C PRO A 272 6.98 -22.01 -1.15
N ILE A 273 6.37 -21.85 -2.31
CA ILE A 273 7.13 -21.60 -3.52
C ILE A 273 7.57 -20.13 -3.55
N PRO A 274 8.70 -19.84 -4.19
CA PRO A 274 9.17 -18.46 -4.24
C PRO A 274 8.11 -17.51 -4.80
N VAL A 275 7.62 -17.77 -6.01
CA VAL A 275 6.67 -16.93 -6.74
C VAL A 275 5.81 -17.76 -7.70
N LEU A 276 4.68 -17.22 -8.15
CA LEU A 276 3.82 -17.86 -9.17
C LEU A 276 4.47 -17.80 -10.55
N PRO A 277 4.27 -18.79 -11.41
CA PRO A 277 4.66 -18.69 -12.82
C PRO A 277 4.02 -17.46 -13.47
N GLY A 278 4.82 -16.67 -14.18
CA GLY A 278 4.34 -15.46 -14.81
C GLY A 278 5.38 -14.79 -15.70
N TYR A 279 4.98 -13.70 -16.32
CA TYR A 279 5.84 -12.89 -17.18
C TYR A 279 5.57 -11.41 -16.96
N ALA A 280 6.62 -10.61 -16.82
CA ALA A 280 6.52 -9.16 -16.86
C ALA A 280 6.53 -8.71 -18.32
N VAL A 281 5.59 -7.87 -18.70
CA VAL A 281 5.46 -7.27 -20.03
C VAL A 281 5.78 -5.79 -19.92
N THR A 282 6.86 -5.39 -20.56
CA THR A 282 7.28 -3.98 -20.60
C THR A 282 6.31 -3.17 -21.43
N TRP A 283 5.95 -1.99 -20.95
CA TRP A 283 5.14 -1.07 -21.72
C TRP A 283 5.94 -0.49 -22.90
N HIS A 284 5.30 -0.43 -24.07
CA HIS A 284 5.86 0.11 -25.31
C HIS A 284 5.04 1.30 -25.80
N VAL A 285 5.69 2.26 -26.41
CA VAL A 285 5.00 3.38 -27.10
C VAL A 285 4.10 2.84 -28.23
N ASP A 286 4.58 1.84 -28.97
CA ASP A 286 3.76 1.13 -29.95
C ASP A 286 2.82 0.14 -29.26
N ARG A 287 1.51 0.33 -29.48
CA ARG A 287 0.48 -0.56 -28.96
C ARG A 287 0.61 -1.99 -29.46
N GLY A 288 0.95 -2.16 -30.75
CA GLY A 288 1.04 -3.47 -31.40
C GLY A 288 2.13 -4.33 -30.77
N ASP A 289 3.26 -3.72 -30.42
CA ASP A 289 4.36 -4.39 -29.75
C ASP A 289 3.95 -4.84 -28.34
N PHE A 290 3.33 -3.98 -27.56
CA PHE A 290 2.84 -4.33 -26.23
C PHE A 290 1.80 -5.45 -26.25
N VAL A 291 0.80 -5.35 -27.15
CA VAL A 291 -0.24 -6.38 -27.31
C VAL A 291 0.38 -7.72 -27.70
N ARG A 292 1.28 -7.72 -28.69
CA ARG A 292 2.00 -8.92 -29.12
C ARG A 292 2.76 -9.59 -27.97
N ASP A 293 3.46 -8.81 -27.15
CA ASP A 293 4.25 -9.32 -26.03
C ASP A 293 3.36 -9.90 -24.93
N LEU A 294 2.21 -9.29 -24.64
CA LEU A 294 1.26 -9.82 -23.67
C LEU A 294 0.59 -11.11 -24.17
N LEU A 295 0.23 -11.20 -25.46
CA LEU A 295 -0.29 -12.43 -26.08
C LEU A 295 0.75 -13.55 -26.05
N ARG A 296 2.04 -13.21 -26.30
CA ARG A 296 3.15 -14.16 -26.19
C ARG A 296 3.32 -14.67 -24.77
N ALA A 297 3.22 -13.78 -23.76
CA ALA A 297 3.26 -14.18 -22.35
C ALA A 297 2.14 -15.19 -22.02
N GLY A 298 0.92 -14.94 -22.50
CA GLY A 298 -0.19 -15.88 -22.33
C GLY A 298 0.05 -17.24 -23.00
N ALA A 299 0.59 -17.24 -24.23
CA ALA A 299 0.96 -18.47 -24.92
C ALA A 299 2.04 -19.26 -24.16
N LEU A 300 3.08 -18.58 -23.63
CA LEU A 300 4.12 -19.21 -22.84
C LEU A 300 3.60 -19.83 -21.54
N LEU A 301 2.67 -19.15 -20.83
CA LEU A 301 2.03 -19.73 -19.64
C LEU A 301 1.27 -21.00 -19.96
N ARG A 302 0.52 -21.02 -21.06
CA ARG A 302 -0.22 -22.17 -21.53
C ARG A 302 0.72 -23.31 -21.98
N ASP A 303 1.69 -22.99 -22.83
CA ASP A 303 2.49 -24.00 -23.53
C ASP A 303 3.55 -24.64 -22.60
N ARG A 304 4.12 -23.86 -21.68
CA ARG A 304 5.15 -24.35 -20.74
C ARG A 304 4.59 -24.96 -19.46
N TYR A 305 3.54 -24.36 -18.93
CA TYR A 305 3.00 -24.75 -17.62
C TYR A 305 1.64 -25.45 -17.72
N GLY A 306 1.08 -25.56 -18.92
CA GLY A 306 -0.25 -26.15 -19.11
C GLY A 306 -1.37 -25.36 -18.43
N LEU A 307 -1.15 -24.08 -18.16
CA LEU A 307 -2.13 -23.24 -17.45
C LEU A 307 -3.28 -22.87 -18.37
N SER A 308 -4.49 -22.94 -17.88
CA SER A 308 -5.70 -22.50 -18.59
C SER A 308 -6.10 -21.07 -18.24
N ARG A 309 -5.65 -20.54 -17.07
CA ARG A 309 -6.07 -19.25 -16.53
C ARG A 309 -4.90 -18.44 -16.03
N ALA A 310 -5.00 -17.11 -16.20
CA ALA A 310 -4.02 -16.14 -15.73
C ALA A 310 -4.68 -14.99 -14.96
N CYS A 311 -3.84 -14.18 -14.32
CA CYS A 311 -4.16 -12.92 -13.68
C CYS A 311 -3.26 -11.84 -14.27
N LEU A 312 -3.85 -10.74 -14.76
CA LEU A 312 -3.12 -9.55 -15.24
C LEU A 312 -3.09 -8.50 -14.15
N LYS A 313 -1.89 -8.02 -13.84
CA LYS A 313 -1.64 -7.01 -12.79
C LYS A 313 -0.79 -5.88 -13.34
N PRO A 314 -1.07 -4.60 -13.04
CA PRO A 314 -0.11 -3.54 -13.27
C PRO A 314 1.13 -3.76 -12.40
N SER A 315 2.31 -3.49 -12.95
CA SER A 315 3.57 -3.59 -12.19
C SER A 315 3.58 -2.60 -11.04
N ASP A 316 3.16 -1.37 -11.33
CA ASP A 316 3.07 -0.30 -10.36
C ASP A 316 1.60 -0.09 -9.97
N GLY A 317 1.30 -0.18 -8.70
CA GLY A 317 -0.05 0.09 -8.21
C GLY A 317 -0.39 -0.60 -6.90
N GLY A 318 -1.16 0.08 -6.11
CA GLY A 318 -1.79 -0.42 -4.89
C GLY A 318 -3.29 -0.68 -5.07
N ASN A 319 -3.94 -1.15 -4.01
CA ASN A 319 -5.40 -1.35 -3.90
C ASN A 319 -6.04 -2.42 -4.78
N GLY A 320 -5.30 -3.12 -5.63
CA GLY A 320 -5.85 -4.16 -6.51
C GLY A 320 -6.84 -3.65 -7.58
N GLY A 321 -7.04 -2.34 -7.72
CA GLY A 321 -8.09 -1.76 -8.55
C GLY A 321 -7.99 -1.99 -10.04
N ARG A 322 -6.80 -2.42 -10.52
CA ARG A 322 -6.54 -2.72 -11.94
C ARG A 322 -6.16 -4.18 -12.17
N ILE A 323 -6.32 -5.02 -11.17
CA ILE A 323 -6.07 -6.46 -11.29
C ILE A 323 -7.23 -7.10 -12.01
N VAL A 324 -6.94 -7.87 -13.05
CA VAL A 324 -7.93 -8.67 -13.79
C VAL A 324 -7.64 -10.15 -13.53
N PRO A 325 -8.34 -10.79 -12.60
CA PRO A 325 -8.17 -12.20 -12.31
C PRO A 325 -8.92 -13.09 -13.31
N ASN A 326 -8.62 -14.37 -13.32
CA ASN A 326 -9.37 -15.42 -14.01
C ASN A 326 -9.51 -15.23 -15.51
N ILE A 327 -8.44 -14.79 -16.17
CA ILE A 327 -8.39 -14.62 -17.63
C ILE A 327 -8.16 -15.99 -18.27
N GLN A 328 -9.04 -16.40 -19.20
CA GLN A 328 -8.86 -17.63 -19.99
C GLN A 328 -7.74 -17.43 -21.01
N LEU A 329 -6.72 -18.27 -20.95
CA LEU A 329 -5.54 -18.15 -21.82
C LEU A 329 -5.75 -18.63 -23.26
N ASP A 330 -6.82 -19.35 -23.54
CA ASP A 330 -7.26 -19.75 -24.88
C ASP A 330 -8.14 -18.69 -25.58
N ASP A 331 -8.70 -17.74 -24.82
CA ASP A 331 -9.45 -16.59 -25.36
C ASP A 331 -8.49 -15.46 -25.79
N THR A 332 -7.84 -15.68 -26.95
CA THR A 332 -6.89 -14.71 -27.52
C THR A 332 -7.53 -13.34 -27.76
N ARG A 333 -8.82 -13.31 -28.17
CA ARG A 333 -9.53 -12.04 -28.39
C ARG A 333 -9.66 -11.24 -27.08
N ARG A 334 -10.06 -11.92 -26.02
CA ARG A 334 -10.20 -11.28 -24.70
C ARG A 334 -8.85 -10.78 -24.18
N LEU A 335 -7.79 -11.56 -24.35
CA LEU A 335 -6.42 -11.14 -24.02
C LEU A 335 -5.99 -9.89 -24.80
N GLU A 336 -6.32 -9.80 -26.08
CA GLU A 336 -6.02 -8.62 -26.91
C GLU A 336 -6.79 -7.38 -26.45
N GLU A 337 -8.07 -7.54 -26.11
CA GLU A 337 -8.89 -6.46 -25.53
C GLU A 337 -8.29 -5.95 -24.22
N LEU A 338 -7.90 -6.86 -23.32
CA LEU A 338 -7.27 -6.52 -22.03
C LEU A 338 -5.90 -5.87 -22.21
N ALA A 339 -5.08 -6.39 -23.14
CA ALA A 339 -3.80 -5.80 -23.48
C ALA A 339 -3.97 -4.37 -24.00
N THR A 340 -4.95 -4.14 -24.88
CA THR A 340 -5.26 -2.81 -25.40
C THR A 340 -5.73 -1.86 -24.30
N ALA A 341 -6.55 -2.34 -23.38
CA ALA A 341 -7.00 -1.55 -22.23
C ALA A 341 -5.84 -1.21 -21.29
N ALA A 342 -4.98 -2.19 -20.97
CA ALA A 342 -3.80 -2.00 -20.14
C ALA A 342 -2.79 -1.04 -20.78
N TRP A 343 -2.59 -1.13 -22.10
CA TRP A 343 -1.72 -0.21 -22.83
C TRP A 343 -2.18 1.25 -22.72
N LYS A 344 -3.49 1.49 -22.81
CA LYS A 344 -4.06 2.85 -22.67
C LYS A 344 -3.84 3.44 -21.26
N LEU A 345 -3.78 2.59 -20.26
CA LEU A 345 -3.53 3.01 -18.87
C LEU A 345 -2.05 3.28 -18.59
N GLY A 346 -1.17 2.82 -19.50
CA GLY A 346 0.28 2.95 -19.35
C GLY A 346 0.88 1.99 -18.32
N GLY A 347 2.22 1.93 -18.31
CA GLY A 347 3.01 1.16 -17.36
C GLY A 347 3.14 -0.34 -17.68
N ASP A 348 4.17 -0.93 -17.10
CA ASP A 348 4.47 -2.35 -17.23
C ASP A 348 3.38 -3.20 -16.59
N GLN A 349 3.19 -4.39 -17.12
CA GLN A 349 2.21 -5.36 -16.63
C GLN A 349 2.90 -6.66 -16.22
N VAL A 350 2.23 -7.42 -15.35
CA VAL A 350 2.61 -8.81 -15.04
C VAL A 350 1.41 -9.70 -15.35
N LEU A 351 1.64 -10.70 -16.21
CA LEU A 351 0.68 -11.77 -16.48
C LEU A 351 1.17 -13.03 -15.79
N GLU A 352 0.49 -13.47 -14.74
CA GLU A 352 0.90 -14.62 -13.93
C GLU A 352 -0.20 -15.68 -13.81
N ALA A 353 0.13 -16.86 -13.30
CA ALA A 353 -0.83 -17.91 -13.03
C ALA A 353 -1.99 -17.40 -12.15
N HIS A 354 -3.21 -17.73 -12.54
CA HIS A 354 -4.37 -17.48 -11.67
C HIS A 354 -4.42 -18.50 -10.55
N VAL A 355 -4.50 -18.02 -9.30
CA VAL A 355 -4.68 -18.87 -8.14
C VAL A 355 -6.17 -19.04 -7.86
N THR A 356 -6.61 -20.29 -7.78
CA THR A 356 -7.88 -20.62 -7.17
C THR A 356 -7.65 -20.72 -5.67
N TYR A 357 -7.92 -19.63 -4.97
CA TYR A 357 -7.69 -19.52 -3.54
C TYR A 357 -8.56 -20.47 -2.76
N PHE A 358 -8.06 -20.96 -1.64
CA PHE A 358 -8.92 -21.57 -0.65
C PHE A 358 -9.83 -20.50 -0.03
N GLU A 359 -11.06 -20.86 0.17
CA GLU A 359 -12.06 -20.03 0.83
C GLU A 359 -12.30 -20.55 2.25
N ARG A 360 -12.53 -19.63 3.17
CA ARG A 360 -12.90 -19.92 4.56
C ARG A 360 -14.11 -19.08 4.92
N GLU A 361 -14.97 -19.65 5.74
CA GLU A 361 -16.15 -18.94 6.24
C GLU A 361 -15.81 -18.22 7.54
N VAL A 362 -16.09 -16.93 7.58
CA VAL A 362 -15.95 -16.08 8.76
C VAL A 362 -17.18 -15.20 8.85
N GLY A 363 -17.96 -15.32 9.92
CA GLY A 363 -19.14 -14.49 10.14
C GLY A 363 -20.21 -14.55 9.04
N GLY A 364 -20.30 -15.68 8.33
CA GLY A 364 -21.23 -15.87 7.20
C GLY A 364 -20.74 -15.28 5.88
N GLU A 365 -19.51 -14.78 5.81
CA GLU A 365 -18.83 -14.37 4.58
C GLU A 365 -17.72 -15.36 4.22
N ARG A 366 -17.55 -15.60 2.92
CA ARG A 366 -16.40 -16.35 2.41
C ARG A 366 -15.22 -15.39 2.25
N ILE A 367 -14.11 -15.70 2.91
CA ILE A 367 -12.84 -14.98 2.76
C ILE A 367 -11.82 -15.85 2.02
N LEU A 368 -11.03 -15.20 1.18
CA LEU A 368 -9.92 -15.85 0.48
C LEU A 368 -8.77 -16.08 1.46
N THR A 369 -8.08 -17.22 1.33
CA THR A 369 -6.85 -17.46 2.08
C THR A 369 -5.69 -16.70 1.43
N THR A 370 -5.55 -15.45 1.82
CA THR A 370 -4.49 -14.52 1.39
C THR A 370 -3.69 -14.10 2.62
N PRO A 371 -2.78 -14.97 3.09
CA PRO A 371 -1.99 -14.66 4.28
C PRO A 371 -0.94 -13.60 3.98
N SER A 372 -0.66 -12.78 5.00
CA SER A 372 0.43 -11.81 4.98
C SER A 372 1.27 -11.93 6.23
N ALA A 373 2.59 -11.82 6.07
CA ALA A 373 3.53 -11.66 7.17
C ALA A 373 4.07 -10.23 7.17
N HIS A 374 4.40 -9.73 8.35
CA HIS A 374 4.76 -8.32 8.52
C HIS A 374 6.04 -8.15 9.31
N VAL A 375 6.86 -7.18 8.90
CA VAL A 375 8.06 -6.74 9.62
C VAL A 375 7.86 -5.32 10.11
N ARG A 376 8.22 -5.07 11.35
CA ARG A 376 8.28 -3.75 11.96
C ARG A 376 9.61 -3.57 12.67
N ALA A 377 10.26 -2.44 12.45
CA ALA A 377 11.56 -2.16 13.07
C ALA A 377 12.61 -3.26 12.83
N GLY A 378 12.64 -3.83 11.62
CA GLY A 378 13.53 -4.93 11.26
C GLY A 378 13.21 -6.27 11.95
N THR A 379 12.10 -6.37 12.68
CA THR A 379 11.69 -7.59 13.38
C THR A 379 10.41 -8.16 12.78
N LEU A 380 10.40 -9.47 12.51
CA LEU A 380 9.21 -10.18 12.09
C LEU A 380 8.20 -10.20 13.24
N LEU A 381 7.01 -9.69 12.98
CA LEU A 381 5.91 -9.71 13.95
C LEU A 381 5.39 -11.14 14.14
N ASP A 382 4.90 -11.42 15.35
CA ASP A 382 4.28 -12.70 15.65
C ASP A 382 2.98 -12.91 14.87
N GLY A 383 2.68 -14.15 14.53
CA GLY A 383 1.49 -14.53 13.78
C GLY A 383 1.55 -14.11 12.31
N LEU A 384 0.49 -14.44 11.61
CA LEU A 384 0.18 -13.98 10.26
C LEU A 384 -1.09 -13.13 10.30
N THR A 385 -1.43 -12.51 9.19
CA THR A 385 -2.76 -11.95 8.98
C THR A 385 -3.41 -12.61 7.77
N LEU A 386 -4.73 -12.85 7.82
CA LEU A 386 -5.55 -13.10 6.63
C LEU A 386 -6.22 -11.80 6.24
N GLN A 387 -6.29 -11.55 4.95
CA GLN A 387 -6.88 -10.32 4.43
C GLN A 387 -8.38 -10.47 4.20
N PHE A 388 -9.17 -9.51 4.65
CA PHE A 388 -10.50 -9.30 4.12
C PHE A 388 -10.39 -8.66 2.75
N MET A 389 -11.03 -9.29 1.76
CA MET A 389 -11.05 -8.79 0.39
C MET A 389 -12.49 -8.55 -0.07
N ARG A 390 -12.70 -7.49 -0.87
CA ARG A 390 -13.93 -7.28 -1.63
C ARG A 390 -13.56 -7.17 -3.11
N GLY A 391 -13.78 -8.24 -3.86
CA GLY A 391 -13.15 -8.41 -5.17
C GLY A 391 -11.63 -8.43 -5.02
N THR A 392 -10.93 -7.53 -5.70
CA THR A 392 -9.47 -7.36 -5.61
C THR A 392 -9.02 -6.31 -4.59
N SER A 393 -9.97 -5.62 -3.90
CA SER A 393 -9.66 -4.56 -2.95
C SER A 393 -9.54 -5.09 -1.52
N TRP A 394 -8.43 -4.73 -0.86
CA TRP A 394 -8.21 -4.99 0.57
C TRP A 394 -9.22 -4.23 1.45
N LYS A 395 -9.75 -4.92 2.47
CA LYS A 395 -10.77 -4.40 3.40
C LYS A 395 -10.45 -4.65 4.87
N GLY A 396 -9.25 -5.04 5.22
CA GLY A 396 -8.84 -5.27 6.59
C GLY A 396 -8.08 -6.57 6.77
N ASN A 397 -7.76 -6.88 8.02
CA ASN A 397 -6.97 -8.04 8.39
C ASN A 397 -7.59 -8.79 9.56
N ILE A 398 -7.41 -10.10 9.59
CA ILE A 398 -7.65 -10.96 10.75
C ILE A 398 -6.27 -11.44 11.22
N TYR A 399 -5.98 -11.29 12.50
CA TYR A 399 -4.78 -11.87 13.09
C TYR A 399 -4.95 -13.39 13.25
N VAL A 400 -3.94 -14.15 12.87
CA VAL A 400 -3.98 -15.61 12.87
C VAL A 400 -2.73 -16.18 13.52
N THR A 401 -2.92 -16.95 14.59
CA THR A 401 -1.88 -17.78 15.19
C THR A 401 -1.79 -19.13 14.51
N THR A 402 -0.81 -19.97 14.89
CA THR A 402 -0.74 -21.36 14.42
C THR A 402 -2.02 -22.13 14.76
N ALA A 403 -2.53 -21.98 16.00
CA ALA A 403 -3.75 -22.68 16.42
C ALA A 403 -4.99 -22.21 15.63
N ASP A 404 -5.11 -20.92 15.37
CA ASP A 404 -6.18 -20.39 14.51
C ASP A 404 -6.07 -20.90 13.07
N TRP A 405 -4.83 -21.00 12.57
CA TRP A 405 -4.55 -21.53 11.24
C TRP A 405 -5.04 -22.99 11.08
N GLU A 406 -4.72 -23.84 12.07
CA GLU A 406 -5.20 -25.21 12.09
C GLU A 406 -6.73 -25.31 12.23
N ASN A 407 -7.35 -24.44 13.04
CA ASN A 407 -8.80 -24.35 13.17
C ASN A 407 -9.49 -23.91 11.86
N LEU A 408 -8.79 -23.17 11.00
CA LEU A 408 -9.24 -22.87 9.65
C LEU A 408 -9.07 -24.05 8.68
N GLY A 409 -8.55 -25.18 9.14
CA GLY A 409 -8.30 -26.37 8.34
C GLY A 409 -7.11 -26.27 7.39
N LEU A 410 -6.12 -25.45 7.74
CA LEU A 410 -4.89 -25.25 6.98
C LEU A 410 -3.73 -25.98 7.66
N ASP A 411 -2.75 -26.44 6.89
CA ASP A 411 -1.60 -27.18 7.39
C ASP A 411 -0.64 -26.29 8.19
N ALA A 412 -0.24 -26.74 9.39
CA ALA A 412 0.69 -26.00 10.26
C ALA A 412 2.07 -25.83 9.64
N SER A 413 2.53 -26.79 8.82
CA SER A 413 3.81 -26.67 8.12
C SER A 413 3.81 -25.50 7.12
N LEU A 414 2.68 -25.24 6.50
CA LEU A 414 2.50 -24.10 5.62
C LEU A 414 2.65 -22.77 6.38
N TYR A 415 2.04 -22.65 7.57
CA TYR A 415 2.19 -21.48 8.43
C TYR A 415 3.67 -21.21 8.77
N THR A 416 4.38 -22.22 9.20
CA THR A 416 5.82 -22.13 9.52
C THR A 416 6.62 -21.72 8.29
N GLY A 417 6.39 -22.37 7.15
CA GLY A 417 7.10 -22.07 5.89
C GLY A 417 6.89 -20.63 5.40
N LEU A 418 5.68 -20.06 5.56
CA LEU A 418 5.42 -18.67 5.23
C LEU A 418 6.22 -17.71 6.12
N ARG A 419 6.30 -18.00 7.42
CA ARG A 419 7.09 -17.19 8.36
C ARG A 419 8.60 -17.29 8.10
N ASP A 420 9.10 -18.48 7.79
CA ASP A 420 10.51 -18.70 7.45
C ASP A 420 10.89 -17.96 6.17
N THR A 421 10.05 -18.05 5.14
CA THR A 421 10.23 -17.29 3.89
C THR A 421 10.29 -15.81 4.15
N MET A 422 9.38 -15.29 4.99
CA MET A 422 9.36 -13.87 5.34
C MET A 422 10.62 -13.44 6.09
N THR A 423 11.08 -14.27 7.03
CA THR A 423 12.29 -14.01 7.81
C THR A 423 13.50 -13.91 6.89
N GLU A 424 13.63 -14.82 5.94
CA GLU A 424 14.75 -14.82 5.00
C GLU A 424 14.68 -13.62 4.05
N LEU A 425 13.51 -13.33 3.49
CA LEU A 425 13.33 -12.23 2.56
C LEU A 425 13.64 -10.88 3.21
N HIS A 426 13.02 -10.54 4.34
CA HIS A 426 13.22 -9.23 4.93
C HIS A 426 14.66 -8.97 5.38
N GLN A 427 15.34 -10.00 5.90
CA GLN A 427 16.74 -9.89 6.32
C GLN A 427 17.66 -9.62 5.12
N ARG A 428 17.47 -10.35 4.01
CA ARG A 428 18.27 -10.18 2.80
C ARG A 428 18.00 -8.88 2.08
N LEU A 429 16.76 -8.39 2.13
CA LEU A 429 16.35 -7.14 1.52
C LEU A 429 16.68 -5.91 2.39
N GLY A 430 17.06 -6.11 3.66
CA GLY A 430 17.37 -5.02 4.58
C GLY A 430 16.16 -4.14 4.93
N LEU A 431 14.95 -4.74 4.96
CA LEU A 431 13.71 -3.99 5.17
C LEU A 431 13.45 -3.78 6.67
N LEU A 432 13.29 -2.52 7.07
CA LEU A 432 12.83 -2.13 8.41
C LEU A 432 11.31 -2.36 8.56
N HIS A 433 10.57 -2.09 7.50
CA HIS A 433 9.12 -2.25 7.45
C HIS A 433 8.73 -2.93 6.17
N CYS A 434 7.95 -3.98 6.25
CA CYS A 434 7.28 -4.54 5.07
C CYS A 434 6.10 -5.42 5.45
N GLY A 435 5.22 -5.60 4.47
CA GLY A 435 4.28 -6.69 4.42
C GLY A 435 4.59 -7.53 3.19
N ILE A 436 4.61 -8.84 3.33
CA ILE A 436 4.68 -9.76 2.21
C ILE A 436 3.37 -10.52 2.17
N ASP A 437 2.68 -10.37 1.04
CA ASP A 437 1.42 -11.05 0.78
C ASP A 437 1.68 -12.35 0.04
N PHE A 438 0.99 -13.40 0.46
CA PHE A 438 1.09 -14.72 -0.14
C PHE A 438 -0.24 -15.14 -0.76
N ALA A 439 -0.14 -15.89 -1.87
CA ALA A 439 -1.27 -16.61 -2.43
C ALA A 439 -1.24 -18.06 -1.95
N VAL A 440 -2.35 -18.56 -1.42
CA VAL A 440 -2.51 -19.96 -1.00
C VAL A 440 -3.71 -20.58 -1.71
N GLY A 441 -3.46 -21.58 -2.54
CA GLY A 441 -4.50 -22.21 -3.35
C GLY A 441 -3.95 -23.20 -4.36
N THR A 442 -4.65 -23.40 -5.47
CA THR A 442 -4.22 -24.25 -6.59
C THR A 442 -4.11 -23.43 -7.86
N VAL A 443 -3.18 -23.79 -8.74
CA VAL A 443 -2.98 -23.09 -10.04
C VAL A 443 -3.30 -23.97 -11.25
N GLY A 444 -3.39 -25.30 -11.09
CA GLY A 444 -3.63 -26.25 -12.19
C GLY A 444 -2.40 -26.46 -13.08
N GLY A 445 -2.62 -26.90 -14.33
CA GLY A 445 -1.57 -27.17 -15.29
C GLY A 445 -0.60 -28.26 -14.81
N VAL A 446 0.70 -28.03 -14.95
CA VAL A 446 1.75 -28.96 -14.48
C VAL A 446 1.76 -29.17 -12.97
N PHE A 447 1.09 -28.29 -12.20
CA PHE A 447 0.98 -28.35 -10.76
C PHE A 447 -0.20 -29.20 -10.29
N GLY A 448 -1.15 -29.50 -11.19
CA GLY A 448 -2.36 -30.26 -10.87
C GLY A 448 -3.15 -29.63 -9.70
N ASP A 449 -3.56 -30.45 -8.75
CA ASP A 449 -4.27 -30.04 -7.54
C ASP A 449 -3.35 -29.74 -6.36
N THR A 450 -2.04 -29.64 -6.61
CA THR A 450 -1.08 -29.30 -5.56
C THR A 450 -1.38 -27.93 -4.97
N VAL A 451 -1.47 -27.88 -3.64
CA VAL A 451 -1.58 -26.61 -2.91
C VAL A 451 -0.28 -25.84 -3.04
N VAL A 452 -0.39 -24.62 -3.51
CA VAL A 452 0.74 -23.68 -3.60
C VAL A 452 0.59 -22.58 -2.57
N ALA A 453 1.72 -22.13 -2.03
CA ALA A 453 1.80 -20.88 -1.29
C ALA A 453 2.97 -20.09 -1.86
N ALA A 454 2.70 -19.00 -2.52
CA ALA A 454 3.67 -18.20 -3.26
C ALA A 454 3.69 -16.76 -2.77
N VAL A 455 4.87 -16.13 -2.80
CA VAL A 455 4.97 -14.67 -2.63
C VAL A 455 4.22 -14.01 -3.78
N GLN A 456 3.29 -13.13 -3.44
CA GLN A 456 2.41 -12.45 -4.39
C GLN A 456 2.68 -10.96 -4.51
N ASP A 457 3.09 -10.34 -3.42
CA ASP A 457 3.41 -8.91 -3.36
C ASP A 457 4.38 -8.62 -2.22
N ILE A 458 5.27 -7.66 -2.41
CA ILE A 458 6.15 -7.11 -1.37
C ILE A 458 5.81 -5.63 -1.22
N ASN A 459 5.35 -5.26 -0.03
CA ASN A 459 5.03 -3.88 0.33
C ASN A 459 6.14 -3.34 1.25
N PRO A 460 7.19 -2.68 0.71
CA PRO A 460 8.34 -2.20 1.50
C PRO A 460 8.00 -0.91 2.25
N LYS A 461 6.94 -0.93 3.01
CA LYS A 461 6.43 0.20 3.81
C LYS A 461 5.54 -0.27 4.95
N VAL A 462 5.09 0.68 5.75
CA VAL A 462 4.06 0.44 6.77
C VAL A 462 2.78 -0.08 6.10
N THR A 463 2.22 -1.16 6.64
CA THR A 463 1.01 -1.81 6.11
C THR A 463 -0.20 -1.61 7.01
N GLY A 464 -1.39 -1.95 6.51
CA GLY A 464 -2.63 -1.90 7.29
C GLY A 464 -2.64 -2.80 8.53
N ALA A 465 -1.77 -3.80 8.60
CA ALA A 465 -1.64 -4.67 9.77
C ALA A 465 -1.05 -3.96 11.00
N LEU A 466 -0.38 -2.81 10.83
CA LEU A 466 0.13 -2.03 11.96
C LEU A 466 -1.00 -1.61 12.92
N PHE A 467 -2.16 -1.25 12.39
CA PHE A 467 -3.31 -0.82 13.22
C PHE A 467 -3.90 -1.98 14.02
N LEU A 468 -3.90 -3.17 13.43
CA LEU A 468 -4.27 -4.40 14.13
C LEU A 468 -3.31 -4.69 15.30
N ARG A 469 -2.03 -4.53 15.07
CA ARG A 469 -0.99 -4.73 16.11
C ARG A 469 -1.07 -3.70 17.22
N GLU A 470 -1.32 -2.44 16.88
CA GLU A 470 -1.53 -1.38 17.86
C GLU A 470 -2.77 -1.67 18.74
N PHE A 471 -3.86 -2.12 18.13
CA PHE A 471 -5.04 -2.56 18.85
C PHE A 471 -4.74 -3.70 19.83
N MET A 472 -4.03 -4.73 19.39
CA MET A 472 -3.61 -5.83 20.25
C MET A 472 -2.67 -5.37 21.39
N ALA A 473 -1.77 -4.44 21.12
CA ALA A 473 -0.87 -3.90 22.13
C ALA A 473 -1.60 -3.08 23.22
N ARG A 474 -2.70 -2.43 22.86
CA ARG A 474 -3.56 -1.71 23.81
C ARG A 474 -4.42 -2.63 24.67
N HIS A 475 -4.67 -3.81 24.18
CA HIS A 475 -5.54 -4.82 24.80
C HIS A 475 -4.80 -6.14 25.01
N PRO A 476 -3.76 -6.18 25.84
CA PRO A 476 -2.96 -7.40 26.05
C PRO A 476 -3.77 -8.55 26.70
N GLU A 477 -4.92 -8.24 27.29
CA GLU A 477 -5.84 -9.20 27.90
C GLU A 477 -6.64 -10.03 26.89
N ILE A 478 -6.71 -9.62 25.60
CA ILE A 478 -7.57 -10.24 24.59
C ILE A 478 -7.14 -11.67 24.21
N GLY A 479 -5.98 -12.11 24.59
CA GLY A 479 -5.46 -13.40 24.15
C GLY A 479 -5.03 -13.37 22.68
N VAL A 480 -5.80 -13.99 21.77
CA VAL A 480 -5.31 -14.22 20.38
C VAL A 480 -6.24 -13.77 19.26
N GLY A 481 -7.49 -13.44 19.52
CA GLY A 481 -8.45 -13.12 18.44
C GLY A 481 -8.57 -11.62 18.20
N ALA A 482 -8.03 -11.10 17.09
CA ALA A 482 -8.18 -9.69 16.70
C ALA A 482 -8.39 -9.54 15.19
N ALA A 483 -9.16 -8.51 14.81
CA ALA A 483 -9.41 -8.15 13.43
C ALA A 483 -9.50 -6.64 13.24
N THR A 484 -9.16 -6.14 12.04
CA THR A 484 -9.50 -4.80 11.57
C THR A 484 -10.37 -4.90 10.33
N ARG A 485 -11.32 -3.98 10.18
CA ARG A 485 -12.23 -3.94 9.04
C ARG A 485 -12.39 -2.52 8.52
N VAL A 486 -12.20 -2.34 7.22
CA VAL A 486 -12.60 -1.13 6.49
C VAL A 486 -14.07 -1.27 6.14
N LEU A 487 -14.89 -0.36 6.65
CA LEU A 487 -16.33 -0.39 6.48
C LEU A 487 -16.74 -0.06 5.03
N SER A 488 -17.89 -0.54 4.63
CA SER A 488 -18.50 -0.16 3.35
C SER A 488 -18.91 1.32 3.37
N PRO A 489 -19.05 1.99 2.21
CA PRO A 489 -19.47 3.39 2.16
C PRO A 489 -20.79 3.65 2.89
N GLU A 490 -21.74 2.71 2.79
CA GLU A 490 -23.04 2.80 3.43
C GLU A 490 -22.95 2.80 4.97
N ALA A 491 -21.93 2.12 5.51
CA ALA A 491 -21.69 2.05 6.95
C ALA A 491 -20.92 3.28 7.49
N THR A 492 -20.49 4.21 6.63
CA THR A 492 -19.63 5.35 7.04
C THR A 492 -20.36 6.68 7.12
N GLU A 493 -21.66 6.74 6.89
CA GLU A 493 -22.43 8.00 6.80
C GLU A 493 -22.34 8.84 8.09
N SER A 494 -22.35 8.21 9.25
CA SER A 494 -22.32 8.90 10.55
C SER A 494 -21.20 8.40 11.44
N ALA A 495 -20.25 9.27 11.74
CA ALA A 495 -19.21 9.00 12.72
C ALA A 495 -19.77 8.77 14.13
N GLU A 496 -20.88 9.44 14.46
CA GLU A 496 -21.53 9.30 15.76
C GLU A 496 -22.16 7.92 15.90
N ASN A 497 -22.82 7.43 14.85
CA ASN A 497 -23.39 6.08 14.83
C ASN A 497 -22.31 5.02 14.96
N ILE A 498 -21.18 5.17 14.24
CA ILE A 498 -20.05 4.25 14.34
C ILE A 498 -19.54 4.21 15.78
N ARG A 499 -19.30 5.38 16.38
CA ARG A 499 -18.79 5.49 17.75
C ARG A 499 -19.76 4.93 18.78
N SER A 500 -21.04 5.22 18.64
CA SER A 500 -22.09 4.72 19.53
C SER A 500 -22.15 3.19 19.46
N LEU A 501 -22.19 2.64 18.24
CA LEU A 501 -22.29 1.20 18.05
C LEU A 501 -21.03 0.48 18.53
N VAL A 502 -19.84 1.00 18.20
CA VAL A 502 -18.57 0.44 18.68
C VAL A 502 -18.54 0.45 20.22
N SER A 503 -18.99 1.53 20.86
CA SER A 503 -19.07 1.63 22.32
C SER A 503 -20.08 0.65 22.93
N GLU A 504 -21.21 0.43 22.28
CA GLU A 504 -22.25 -0.51 22.73
C GLU A 504 -21.75 -1.97 22.66
N PHE A 505 -21.02 -2.31 21.62
CA PHE A 505 -20.48 -3.66 21.43
C PHE A 505 -19.16 -3.90 22.16
N CYS A 506 -18.50 -2.85 22.64
CA CYS A 506 -17.25 -2.96 23.38
C CYS A 506 -17.52 -3.51 24.78
N THR A 507 -16.93 -4.67 25.09
CA THR A 507 -16.90 -5.24 26.43
C THR A 507 -15.45 -5.47 26.87
N ALA A 508 -15.23 -5.72 28.15
CA ALA A 508 -13.89 -6.05 28.65
C ALA A 508 -13.33 -7.35 28.04
N GLU A 509 -14.23 -8.27 27.66
CA GLU A 509 -13.87 -9.56 27.07
C GLU A 509 -13.74 -9.51 25.54
N GLN A 510 -14.41 -8.53 24.92
CA GLN A 510 -14.46 -8.34 23.46
C GLN A 510 -14.34 -6.83 23.15
N PRO A 511 -13.18 -6.23 23.36
CA PRO A 511 -12.98 -4.82 23.05
C PRO A 511 -13.15 -4.54 21.56
N CYS A 512 -13.70 -3.36 21.30
CA CYS A 512 -13.86 -2.80 19.95
C CYS A 512 -13.38 -1.36 19.96
N GLU A 513 -12.70 -0.93 18.91
CA GLU A 513 -12.22 0.45 18.77
C GLU A 513 -12.51 1.03 17.39
N GLU A 514 -12.76 2.33 17.36
CA GLU A 514 -12.67 3.14 16.16
C GLU A 514 -11.18 3.40 15.86
N VAL A 515 -10.67 2.91 14.74
CA VAL A 515 -9.30 3.19 14.30
C VAL A 515 -9.22 4.55 13.60
N ALA A 516 -10.12 4.79 12.67
CA ALA A 516 -10.25 6.08 11.99
C ALA A 516 -11.61 6.19 11.31
N VAL A 517 -12.17 7.39 11.26
CA VAL A 517 -13.44 7.69 10.58
C VAL A 517 -13.32 8.97 9.79
N VAL A 518 -13.63 8.90 8.51
CA VAL A 518 -13.90 10.02 7.62
C VAL A 518 -15.36 9.94 7.21
N PRO A 519 -16.26 10.70 7.86
CA PRO A 519 -17.71 10.55 7.70
C PRO A 519 -18.15 10.60 6.24
N GLY A 520 -19.02 9.68 5.84
CA GLY A 520 -19.54 9.57 4.48
C GLY A 520 -18.54 9.08 3.43
N ARG A 521 -17.32 8.73 3.83
CA ARG A 521 -16.26 8.33 2.89
C ARG A 521 -15.58 7.04 3.27
N TRP A 522 -15.08 6.95 4.50
CA TRP A 522 -14.25 5.85 4.90
C TRP A 522 -14.19 5.70 6.42
N ALA A 523 -14.19 4.47 6.89
CA ALA A 523 -13.92 4.17 8.31
C ALA A 523 -13.20 2.82 8.46
N MET A 524 -12.45 2.69 9.54
CA MET A 524 -11.86 1.44 9.99
C MET A 524 -12.16 1.23 11.46
N ILE A 525 -12.58 0.01 11.80
CA ILE A 525 -12.78 -0.47 13.15
C ILE A 525 -11.81 -1.61 13.46
N ALA A 526 -11.51 -1.80 14.73
CA ALA A 526 -10.82 -2.96 15.26
C ALA A 526 -11.70 -3.69 16.26
N THR A 527 -11.64 -5.02 16.26
CA THR A 527 -12.46 -5.88 17.10
C THR A 527 -11.63 -7.02 17.67
N ALA A 528 -11.99 -7.51 18.83
CA ALA A 528 -11.40 -8.69 19.45
C ALA A 528 -12.45 -9.78 19.67
N GLY A 529 -11.95 -10.99 19.91
CA GLY A 529 -12.79 -12.14 20.23
C GLY A 529 -11.95 -13.30 20.76
N PRO A 530 -12.57 -14.35 21.30
CA PRO A 530 -11.83 -15.51 21.83
C PRO A 530 -11.01 -16.26 20.77
N THR A 531 -11.36 -16.09 19.49
CA THR A 531 -10.61 -16.65 18.34
C THR A 531 -10.53 -15.63 17.22
N SER A 532 -9.61 -15.82 16.27
CA SER A 532 -9.50 -15.02 15.06
C SER A 532 -10.80 -15.00 14.25
N VAL A 533 -11.48 -16.14 14.15
CA VAL A 533 -12.77 -16.27 13.45
C VAL A 533 -13.85 -15.44 14.14
N SER A 534 -13.92 -15.47 15.47
CA SER A 534 -14.92 -14.69 16.23
C SER A 534 -14.66 -13.19 16.14
N ALA A 535 -13.40 -12.74 16.21
CA ALA A 535 -13.04 -11.34 16.01
C ALA A 535 -13.43 -10.85 14.61
N GLY A 536 -13.12 -11.62 13.58
CA GLY A 536 -13.52 -11.32 12.20
C GLY A 536 -15.04 -11.28 12.02
N ALA A 537 -15.77 -12.25 12.62
CA ALA A 537 -17.22 -12.30 12.58
C ALA A 537 -17.88 -11.09 13.26
N GLN A 538 -17.30 -10.62 14.37
CA GLN A 538 -17.77 -9.42 15.06
C GLN A 538 -17.59 -8.17 14.18
N ALA A 539 -16.43 -8.01 13.54
CA ALA A 539 -16.18 -6.90 12.63
C ALA A 539 -17.20 -6.83 11.47
N LEU A 540 -17.51 -7.98 10.88
CA LEU A 540 -18.51 -8.11 9.82
C LEU A 540 -19.94 -7.84 10.33
N THR A 541 -20.23 -8.22 11.58
CA THR A 541 -21.53 -7.95 12.20
C THR A 541 -21.72 -6.46 12.43
N LEU A 542 -20.72 -5.77 12.98
CA LEU A 542 -20.74 -4.32 13.16
C LEU A 542 -20.91 -3.58 11.83
N GLU A 543 -20.19 -3.98 10.77
CA GLU A 543 -20.35 -3.38 9.44
C GLU A 543 -21.80 -3.51 8.94
N ARG A 544 -22.40 -4.71 9.06
CA ARG A 544 -23.79 -4.95 8.63
C ARG A 544 -24.80 -4.12 9.42
N MET A 545 -24.63 -4.01 10.72
CA MET A 545 -25.50 -3.19 11.57
C MET A 545 -25.42 -1.72 11.19
N LEU A 546 -24.21 -1.19 10.99
CA LEU A 546 -24.02 0.20 10.55
C LEU A 546 -24.62 0.48 9.17
N ALA A 547 -24.53 -0.47 8.25
CA ALA A 547 -25.13 -0.33 6.92
C ALA A 547 -26.67 -0.38 6.94
N THR A 548 -27.27 -0.98 7.96
CA THR A 548 -28.74 -1.12 8.10
C THR A 548 -29.38 -0.10 9.04
N SER A 549 -28.58 0.62 9.83
CA SER A 549 -29.05 1.62 10.81
C SER A 549 -29.44 2.96 10.14
N ARG A 550 -30.19 2.91 9.04
CA ARG A 550 -30.68 4.10 8.32
C ARG A 550 -31.99 4.62 8.86
#